data_7a97a11c480382efa4a0747a655dfc32
#
_entry.id   7a97a11c480382efa4a0747a655dfc32
#
_cell.length_a   1.000
_cell.length_b   1.000
_cell.length_c   1.000
_cell.angle_alpha   90.00
_cell.angle_beta   90.00
_cell.angle_gamma   90.00
#
_symmetry.space_group_name_H-M   'P 1'
#
loop_
_entity.id
_entity.type
_entity.pdbx_description
1 polymer ?
#
loop_
_entity_poly.entity_id
_entity_poly.type
_entity_poly.pdbx_seq_one_letter_code
_entity_poly.pdbx_strand_id
1 'polypeptide(L)'
;MSNQLIHTQANDTTTYAIFRLHSKYYAIDCKDMISITPATDNVAPISGSPEYADGTITIRSQLFTRFNMRCFFHLPSMDYEKGEFFKQLTLLKEDYLNWIDTLKNEVIQDKTDFTPFILNQSAYETACTYLPTFKQYFSKIVAQQDIVTRGLTEYIHFIASEEDEDERKEAKETILSHLQDKFIKKFQSLFYEERRIFKEPFDEAILALQNEDTFIALLVDKVLGISELTIIEEAEELCRPEYIKCAAKGKHLEDIILVLDLPQLAKHI
;
A
#
# COMPACT_ATOMS: atom_id res chain seq x y z
N MET A 1 50.54 -18.06 -36.44
CA MET A 1 50.01 -17.76 -35.09
C MET A 1 48.92 -16.70 -35.26
N SER A 2 47.68 -17.17 -35.30
CA SER A 2 46.50 -16.29 -35.53
C SER A 2 45.98 -15.80 -34.19
N ASN A 3 46.09 -14.49 -33.97
CA ASN A 3 45.45 -13.81 -32.85
C ASN A 3 43.94 -13.70 -33.14
N GLN A 4 43.13 -14.58 -32.52
CA GLN A 4 41.71 -14.37 -32.41
C GLN A 4 41.46 -13.28 -31.37
N LEU A 5 41.03 -12.08 -31.83
CA LEU A 5 40.45 -11.06 -31.02
C LEU A 5 39.10 -11.56 -30.50
N ILE A 6 39.04 -11.87 -29.20
CA ILE A 6 37.79 -12.14 -28.50
C ILE A 6 37.07 -10.79 -28.42
N HIS A 7 36.09 -10.56 -29.28
CA HIS A 7 35.10 -9.50 -29.10
C HIS A 7 34.25 -9.87 -27.88
N THR A 8 34.58 -9.30 -26.74
CA THR A 8 33.67 -9.24 -25.59
C THR A 8 32.53 -8.35 -26.03
N GLN A 9 31.38 -8.93 -26.39
CA GLN A 9 30.13 -8.20 -26.47
C GLN A 9 29.88 -7.64 -25.06
N ALA A 10 29.91 -6.33 -24.92
CA ALA A 10 29.37 -5.65 -23.77
C ALA A 10 27.89 -6.06 -23.72
N ASN A 11 27.50 -6.83 -22.71
CA ASN A 11 26.09 -7.04 -22.39
C ASN A 11 25.54 -5.67 -22.01
N ASP A 12 24.86 -5.01 -22.95
CA ASP A 12 24.03 -3.86 -22.68
C ASP A 12 22.86 -4.32 -21.79
N THR A 13 23.09 -4.39 -20.49
CA THR A 13 22.04 -4.73 -19.52
C THR A 13 21.08 -3.55 -19.46
N THR A 14 19.89 -3.74 -20.04
CA THR A 14 18.82 -2.75 -19.99
C THR A 14 18.28 -2.66 -18.58
N THR A 15 18.31 -1.44 -18.02
CA THR A 15 17.73 -1.14 -16.70
C THR A 15 16.36 -0.48 -16.85
N TYR A 16 15.47 -0.79 -15.91
CA TYR A 16 14.10 -0.34 -15.93
C TYR A 16 13.74 0.37 -14.63
N ALA A 17 13.01 1.47 -14.73
CA ALA A 17 12.33 2.08 -13.60
C ALA A 17 11.04 1.31 -13.34
N ILE A 18 10.92 0.70 -12.14
CA ILE A 18 9.78 -0.10 -11.73
C ILE A 18 8.87 0.77 -10.90
N PHE A 19 7.57 0.74 -11.19
CA PHE A 19 6.57 1.49 -10.46
C PHE A 19 5.27 0.69 -10.29
N ARG A 20 4.47 1.10 -9.34
CA ARG A 20 3.17 0.51 -9.02
C ARG A 20 2.03 1.41 -9.51
N LEU A 21 0.99 0.77 -10.01
CA LEU A 21 -0.32 1.36 -10.23
C LEU A 21 -1.38 0.41 -9.64
N HIS A 22 -2.08 0.87 -8.63
CA HIS A 22 -3.02 0.06 -7.86
C HIS A 22 -2.34 -1.21 -7.33
N SER A 23 -2.77 -2.39 -7.76
CA SER A 23 -2.22 -3.70 -7.36
C SER A 23 -1.24 -4.30 -8.36
N LYS A 24 -0.90 -3.60 -9.45
CA LYS A 24 -0.06 -4.10 -10.53
C LYS A 24 1.27 -3.36 -10.61
N TYR A 25 2.28 -4.07 -11.14
CA TYR A 25 3.60 -3.52 -11.34
C TYR A 25 3.89 -3.30 -12.81
N TYR A 26 4.49 -2.15 -13.08
CA TYR A 26 4.87 -1.71 -14.41
C TYR A 26 6.33 -1.28 -14.41
N ALA A 27 6.92 -1.25 -15.58
CA ALA A 27 8.28 -0.74 -15.75
C ALA A 27 8.41 0.02 -17.06
N ILE A 28 9.36 0.95 -17.08
CA ILE A 28 9.76 1.68 -18.29
C ILE A 28 11.27 1.68 -18.42
N ASP A 29 11.78 1.68 -19.65
CA ASP A 29 13.21 1.69 -19.95
C ASP A 29 13.86 2.98 -19.40
N CYS A 30 14.93 2.84 -18.62
CA CYS A 30 15.63 3.99 -18.05
C CYS A 30 16.32 4.87 -19.11
N LYS A 31 16.55 4.37 -20.32
CA LYS A 31 17.13 5.19 -21.41
C LYS A 31 16.23 6.39 -21.77
N ASP A 32 14.91 6.24 -21.60
CA ASP A 32 13.91 7.25 -21.92
C ASP A 32 13.63 8.18 -20.73
N MET A 33 14.24 7.93 -19.55
CA MET A 33 13.95 8.62 -18.30
C MET A 33 14.85 9.82 -18.07
N ILE A 34 14.26 10.98 -17.80
CA ILE A 34 14.96 12.21 -17.43
C ILE A 34 15.08 12.35 -15.92
N SER A 35 13.99 12.13 -15.19
CA SER A 35 13.97 12.23 -13.73
C SER A 35 12.74 11.58 -13.09
N ILE A 36 12.83 11.37 -11.78
CA ILE A 36 11.73 10.97 -10.91
C ILE A 36 11.53 12.11 -9.90
N THR A 37 10.29 12.56 -9.74
CA THR A 37 9.93 13.63 -8.79
C THR A 37 8.63 13.29 -8.06
N PRO A 38 8.38 13.84 -6.86
CA PRO A 38 7.04 13.78 -6.25
C PRO A 38 6.00 14.40 -7.18
N ALA A 39 4.76 13.93 -7.08
CA ALA A 39 3.64 14.55 -7.78
C ALA A 39 3.45 16.02 -7.34
N THR A 40 2.90 16.82 -8.22
CA THR A 40 2.60 18.23 -7.98
C THR A 40 1.20 18.59 -8.44
N ASP A 41 0.54 19.44 -7.69
CA ASP A 41 -0.78 20.00 -8.03
C ASP A 41 -0.67 21.18 -9.00
N ASN A 42 0.55 21.68 -9.26
CA ASN A 42 0.78 22.80 -10.18
C ASN A 42 0.78 22.33 -11.64
N VAL A 43 -0.41 22.07 -12.15
CA VAL A 43 -0.69 21.56 -13.48
C VAL A 43 -1.48 22.59 -14.28
N ALA A 44 -0.99 22.98 -15.43
CA ALA A 44 -1.72 23.86 -16.35
C ALA A 44 -2.61 22.98 -17.28
N PRO A 45 -3.94 23.15 -17.25
CA PRO A 45 -4.82 22.30 -18.04
C PRO A 45 -4.64 22.52 -19.54
N ILE A 46 -4.84 21.44 -20.33
CA ILE A 46 -4.83 21.48 -21.80
C ILE A 46 -6.28 21.37 -22.27
N SER A 47 -6.74 22.35 -23.05
CA SER A 47 -8.10 22.32 -23.60
C SER A 47 -8.21 21.33 -24.77
N GLY A 48 -9.21 20.43 -24.70
CA GLY A 48 -9.47 19.47 -25.77
C GLY A 48 -8.61 18.21 -25.76
N SER A 49 -7.71 18.05 -24.77
CA SER A 49 -6.97 16.81 -24.59
C SER A 49 -7.84 15.69 -23.98
N PRO A 50 -7.48 14.41 -24.17
CA PRO A 50 -8.10 13.31 -23.44
C PRO A 50 -7.95 13.49 -21.92
N GLU A 51 -8.88 12.92 -21.14
CA GLU A 51 -8.93 13.06 -19.68
C GLU A 51 -7.62 12.58 -18.99
N TYR A 52 -6.95 11.57 -19.55
CA TYR A 52 -5.68 11.07 -19.03
C TYR A 52 -4.48 11.97 -19.39
N ALA A 53 -4.57 12.84 -20.41
CA ALA A 53 -3.59 13.89 -20.70
C ALA A 53 -4.06 15.18 -20.02
N ASP A 54 -4.03 15.20 -18.69
CA ASP A 54 -4.79 16.13 -17.85
C ASP A 54 -4.15 17.52 -17.68
N GLY A 55 -3.00 17.77 -18.34
CA GLY A 55 -2.38 19.08 -18.35
C GLY A 55 -0.88 19.08 -18.65
N THR A 56 -0.25 20.23 -18.43
CA THR A 56 1.21 20.37 -18.54
C THR A 56 1.83 20.75 -17.22
N ILE A 57 3.05 20.26 -17.01
CA ILE A 57 3.89 20.63 -15.85
C ILE A 57 5.30 21.03 -16.31
N THR A 58 5.96 21.86 -15.54
CA THR A 58 7.35 22.25 -15.80
C THR A 58 8.30 21.51 -14.85
N ILE A 59 9.22 20.73 -15.41
CA ILE A 59 10.27 20.02 -14.67
C ILE A 59 11.64 20.49 -15.21
N ARG A 60 12.51 21.04 -14.35
CA ARG A 60 13.84 21.55 -14.75
C ARG A 60 13.80 22.51 -15.94
N SER A 61 12.81 23.41 -15.96
CA SER A 61 12.59 24.40 -17.04
C SER A 61 12.14 23.81 -18.38
N GLN A 62 11.83 22.52 -18.44
CA GLN A 62 11.25 21.85 -19.60
C GLN A 62 9.77 21.60 -19.36
N LEU A 63 8.93 21.81 -20.39
CA LEU A 63 7.49 21.55 -20.35
C LEU A 63 7.21 20.09 -20.72
N PHE A 64 6.41 19.42 -19.89
CA PHE A 64 5.98 18.04 -20.08
C PHE A 64 4.46 17.97 -20.15
N THR A 65 3.90 17.13 -21.01
CA THR A 65 2.50 16.73 -20.93
C THR A 65 2.34 15.73 -19.79
N ARG A 66 1.49 16.04 -18.79
CA ARG A 66 1.18 15.10 -17.71
C ARG A 66 0.21 14.04 -18.22
N PHE A 67 0.59 12.78 -18.01
CA PHE A 67 -0.17 11.61 -18.39
C PHE A 67 -0.57 10.84 -17.12
N ASN A 68 -1.87 10.91 -16.80
CA ASN A 68 -2.42 10.25 -15.63
C ASN A 68 -2.65 8.77 -15.94
N MET A 69 -1.75 7.92 -15.46
CA MET A 69 -1.79 6.49 -15.73
C MET A 69 -3.02 5.80 -15.11
N ARG A 70 -3.53 6.29 -13.96
CA ARG A 70 -4.75 5.76 -13.38
C ARG A 70 -5.96 6.00 -14.26
N CYS A 71 -6.10 7.22 -14.78
CA CYS A 71 -7.16 7.58 -15.70
C CYS A 71 -7.06 6.78 -17.02
N PHE A 72 -5.86 6.64 -17.57
CA PHE A 72 -5.62 5.85 -18.78
C PHE A 72 -6.01 4.37 -18.63
N PHE A 73 -5.73 3.78 -17.48
CA PHE A 73 -6.11 2.38 -17.16
C PHE A 73 -7.50 2.24 -16.57
N HIS A 74 -8.31 3.30 -16.51
CA HIS A 74 -9.64 3.31 -15.90
C HIS A 74 -9.66 2.82 -14.44
N LEU A 75 -8.61 3.14 -13.68
CA LEU A 75 -8.51 2.84 -12.27
C LEU A 75 -9.14 3.95 -11.42
N PRO A 76 -9.62 3.64 -10.21
CA PRO A 76 -10.05 4.66 -9.27
C PRO A 76 -8.95 5.68 -8.98
N SER A 77 -9.32 6.93 -8.67
CA SER A 77 -8.32 7.94 -8.28
C SER A 77 -7.60 7.55 -6.99
N MET A 78 -6.38 8.06 -6.79
CA MET A 78 -5.62 7.85 -5.56
C MET A 78 -6.38 8.35 -4.32
N ASP A 79 -7.03 9.50 -4.43
CA ASP A 79 -7.82 10.07 -3.33
C ASP A 79 -9.01 9.18 -2.94
N TYR A 80 -9.67 8.57 -3.92
CA TYR A 80 -10.73 7.61 -3.66
C TYR A 80 -10.22 6.39 -2.89
N GLU A 81 -9.13 5.77 -3.36
CA GLU A 81 -8.55 4.60 -2.69
C GLU A 81 -8.06 4.91 -1.28
N LYS A 82 -7.41 6.07 -1.11
CA LYS A 82 -6.99 6.57 0.19
C LYS A 82 -8.19 6.78 1.13
N GLY A 83 -9.26 7.38 0.63
CA GLY A 83 -10.51 7.55 1.39
C GLY A 83 -11.11 6.23 1.82
N GLU A 84 -11.22 5.26 0.91
CA GLU A 84 -11.75 3.92 1.21
C GLU A 84 -10.84 3.16 2.20
N PHE A 85 -9.52 3.21 2.04
CA PHE A 85 -8.60 2.62 3.01
C PHE A 85 -8.81 3.16 4.43
N PHE A 86 -8.87 4.50 4.59
CA PHE A 86 -9.08 5.11 5.91
C PHE A 86 -10.46 4.83 6.48
N LYS A 87 -11.48 4.66 5.64
CA LYS A 87 -12.81 4.22 6.06
C LYS A 87 -12.78 2.79 6.61
N GLN A 88 -12.12 1.85 5.91
CA GLN A 88 -11.97 0.48 6.42
C GLN A 88 -11.17 0.43 7.72
N LEU A 89 -10.10 1.24 7.81
CA LEU A 89 -9.32 1.37 9.05
C LEU A 89 -10.16 1.89 10.21
N THR A 90 -11.07 2.82 9.95
CA THR A 90 -11.99 3.35 10.97
C THR A 90 -12.97 2.29 11.44
N LEU A 91 -13.57 1.49 10.53
CA LEU A 91 -14.46 0.38 10.88
C LEU A 91 -13.74 -0.65 11.78
N LEU A 92 -12.54 -1.08 11.39
CA LEU A 92 -11.74 -2.01 12.20
C LEU A 92 -11.43 -1.46 13.59
N LYS A 93 -11.17 -0.16 13.70
CA LYS A 93 -10.96 0.51 14.98
C LYS A 93 -12.21 0.52 15.84
N GLU A 94 -13.36 0.84 15.26
CA GLU A 94 -14.65 0.89 15.96
C GLU A 94 -15.05 -0.50 16.46
N ASP A 95 -14.90 -1.54 15.64
CA ASP A 95 -15.16 -2.93 16.04
C ASP A 95 -14.33 -3.34 17.25
N TYR A 96 -13.05 -2.96 17.28
CA TYR A 96 -12.17 -3.27 18.41
C TYR A 96 -12.57 -2.52 19.68
N LEU A 97 -12.89 -1.24 19.57
CA LEU A 97 -13.32 -0.44 20.72
C LEU A 97 -14.65 -0.94 21.29
N ASN A 98 -15.59 -1.32 20.43
CA ASN A 98 -16.87 -1.91 20.83
C ASN A 98 -16.67 -3.27 21.54
N TRP A 99 -15.73 -4.07 21.07
CA TRP A 99 -15.38 -5.32 21.74
C TRP A 99 -14.82 -5.06 23.15
N ILE A 100 -13.88 -4.13 23.33
CA ILE A 100 -13.34 -3.78 24.64
C ILE A 100 -14.44 -3.27 25.58
N ASP A 101 -15.38 -2.46 25.10
CA ASP A 101 -16.51 -1.99 25.91
C ASP A 101 -17.45 -3.14 26.28
N THR A 102 -17.64 -4.12 25.40
CA THR A 102 -18.37 -5.34 25.70
C THR A 102 -17.70 -6.11 26.84
N LEU A 103 -16.38 -6.34 26.73
CA LEU A 103 -15.61 -7.04 27.77
C LEU A 103 -15.67 -6.33 29.12
N LYS A 104 -15.60 -5.00 29.15
CA LYS A 104 -15.75 -4.22 30.40
C LYS A 104 -17.12 -4.47 31.04
N ASN A 105 -18.17 -4.45 30.26
CA ASN A 105 -19.52 -4.72 30.75
C ASN A 105 -19.67 -6.16 31.27
N GLU A 106 -19.06 -7.12 30.61
CA GLU A 106 -19.04 -8.53 31.03
C GLU A 106 -18.30 -8.72 32.35
N VAL A 107 -17.14 -8.06 32.53
CA VAL A 107 -16.41 -8.03 33.82
C VAL A 107 -17.27 -7.37 34.92
N ILE A 108 -17.95 -6.26 34.63
CA ILE A 108 -18.84 -5.60 35.60
C ILE A 108 -19.96 -6.52 36.05
N GLN A 109 -20.50 -7.34 35.14
CA GLN A 109 -21.58 -8.32 35.39
C GLN A 109 -21.11 -9.64 35.98
N ASP A 110 -19.84 -9.76 36.33
CA ASP A 110 -19.21 -10.98 36.88
C ASP A 110 -19.36 -12.21 35.96
N LYS A 111 -19.36 -12.01 34.64
CA LYS A 111 -19.35 -13.11 33.68
C LYS A 111 -18.01 -13.83 33.69
N THR A 112 -18.05 -15.13 33.51
CA THR A 112 -16.88 -16.01 33.38
C THR A 112 -16.64 -16.49 31.95
N ASP A 113 -17.54 -16.14 31.03
CA ASP A 113 -17.41 -16.43 29.61
C ASP A 113 -17.44 -15.10 28.85
N PHE A 114 -16.32 -14.76 28.24
CA PHE A 114 -16.14 -13.48 27.57
C PHE A 114 -16.32 -13.61 26.06
N THR A 115 -16.98 -12.60 25.50
CA THR A 115 -17.23 -12.51 24.05
C THR A 115 -15.90 -12.42 23.28
N PRO A 116 -15.60 -13.36 22.36
CA PRO A 116 -14.40 -13.30 21.55
C PRO A 116 -14.45 -12.12 20.58
N PHE A 117 -13.27 -11.60 20.22
CA PHE A 117 -13.20 -10.64 19.13
C PHE A 117 -13.50 -11.31 17.79
N ILE A 118 -14.41 -10.72 17.04
CA ILE A 118 -14.74 -11.14 15.68
C ILE A 118 -14.23 -10.08 14.71
N LEU A 119 -13.20 -10.45 13.94
CA LEU A 119 -12.65 -9.58 12.91
C LEU A 119 -13.67 -9.31 11.81
N ASN A 120 -13.87 -8.04 11.48
CA ASN A 120 -14.56 -7.67 10.24
C ASN A 120 -13.68 -8.01 9.03
N GLN A 121 -13.84 -9.26 8.55
CA GLN A 121 -13.02 -9.83 7.49
C GLN A 121 -13.09 -9.01 6.20
N SER A 122 -14.29 -8.51 5.84
CA SER A 122 -14.49 -7.70 4.65
C SER A 122 -13.71 -6.37 4.72
N ALA A 123 -13.76 -5.68 5.87
CA ALA A 123 -13.00 -4.43 6.07
C ALA A 123 -11.50 -4.68 6.03
N TYR A 124 -11.04 -5.77 6.65
CA TYR A 124 -9.62 -6.15 6.64
C TYR A 124 -9.11 -6.47 5.23
N GLU A 125 -9.82 -7.32 4.47
CA GLU A 125 -9.43 -7.70 3.12
C GLU A 125 -9.43 -6.49 2.17
N THR A 126 -10.42 -5.62 2.29
CA THR A 126 -10.50 -4.39 1.51
C THR A 126 -9.34 -3.45 1.85
N ALA A 127 -9.00 -3.27 3.13
CA ALA A 127 -7.84 -2.48 3.54
C ALA A 127 -6.53 -3.05 2.99
N CYS A 128 -6.37 -4.39 2.99
CA CYS A 128 -5.20 -5.07 2.41
C CYS A 128 -5.11 -4.89 0.88
N THR A 129 -6.24 -4.78 0.19
CA THR A 129 -6.29 -4.53 -1.25
C THR A 129 -5.74 -3.15 -1.59
N TYR A 130 -6.16 -2.12 -0.85
CA TYR A 130 -5.67 -0.75 -1.06
C TYR A 130 -4.24 -0.55 -0.55
N LEU A 131 -3.84 -1.24 0.51
CA LEU A 131 -2.51 -1.16 1.10
C LEU A 131 -1.97 -2.55 1.46
N PRO A 132 -1.23 -3.24 0.57
CA PRO A 132 -0.70 -4.59 0.83
C PRO A 132 0.15 -4.71 2.09
N THR A 133 0.87 -3.65 2.47
CA THR A 133 1.68 -3.60 3.70
C THR A 133 0.84 -3.55 4.98
N PHE A 134 -0.47 -3.31 4.88
CA PHE A 134 -1.39 -3.27 6.01
C PHE A 134 -1.43 -4.58 6.79
N LYS A 135 -1.27 -5.72 6.11
CA LYS A 135 -1.19 -7.04 6.75
C LYS A 135 -0.12 -7.13 7.84
N GLN A 136 1.08 -6.60 7.57
CA GLN A 136 2.19 -6.60 8.53
C GLN A 136 1.88 -5.71 9.74
N TYR A 137 1.20 -4.60 9.49
CA TYR A 137 0.76 -3.71 10.56
C TYR A 137 -0.34 -4.35 11.41
N PHE A 138 -1.34 -4.96 10.78
CA PHE A 138 -2.47 -5.58 11.46
C PHE A 138 -2.04 -6.69 12.42
N SER A 139 -0.91 -7.36 12.17
CA SER A 139 -0.34 -8.35 13.10
C SER A 139 -0.04 -7.78 14.49
N LYS A 140 0.29 -6.49 14.60
CA LYS A 140 0.48 -5.80 15.89
C LYS A 140 -0.82 -5.63 16.67
N ILE A 141 -1.93 -5.45 15.95
CA ILE A 141 -3.27 -5.36 16.54
C ILE A 141 -3.68 -6.72 17.09
N VAL A 142 -3.47 -7.79 16.33
CA VAL A 142 -3.72 -9.18 16.77
C VAL A 142 -2.89 -9.50 18.03
N ALA A 143 -1.62 -9.12 18.06
CA ALA A 143 -0.79 -9.32 19.25
C ALA A 143 -1.33 -8.59 20.51
N GLN A 144 -1.95 -7.41 20.36
CA GLN A 144 -2.62 -6.75 21.49
C GLN A 144 -3.90 -7.46 21.93
N GLN A 145 -4.66 -8.00 20.99
CA GLN A 145 -5.84 -8.83 21.27
C GLN A 145 -5.47 -10.05 22.10
N ASP A 146 -4.39 -10.77 21.76
CA ASP A 146 -3.90 -11.93 22.50
C ASP A 146 -3.53 -11.56 23.94
N ILE A 147 -2.96 -10.37 24.18
CA ILE A 147 -2.64 -9.87 25.52
C ILE A 147 -3.92 -9.62 26.33
N VAL A 148 -4.94 -9.01 25.73
CA VAL A 148 -6.26 -8.79 26.36
C VAL A 148 -6.90 -10.12 26.76
N THR A 149 -6.98 -11.05 25.82
CA THR A 149 -7.60 -12.38 26.03
C THR A 149 -6.88 -13.14 27.14
N ARG A 150 -5.55 -13.13 27.15
CA ARG A 150 -4.76 -13.76 28.22
C ARG A 150 -5.03 -13.14 29.57
N GLY A 151 -5.02 -11.81 29.67
CA GLY A 151 -5.29 -11.10 30.93
C GLY A 151 -6.68 -11.41 31.50
N LEU A 152 -7.69 -11.54 30.63
CA LEU A 152 -9.04 -11.94 31.02
C LEU A 152 -9.08 -13.41 31.50
N THR A 153 -8.36 -14.30 30.83
CA THR A 153 -8.26 -15.71 31.25
C THR A 153 -7.60 -15.82 32.63
N GLU A 154 -6.52 -15.09 32.87
CA GLU A 154 -5.86 -15.04 34.17
C GLU A 154 -6.79 -14.49 35.26
N TYR A 155 -7.56 -13.44 34.95
CA TYR A 155 -8.56 -12.88 35.84
C TYR A 155 -9.63 -13.91 36.22
N ILE A 156 -10.20 -14.65 35.25
CA ILE A 156 -11.20 -15.70 35.51
C ILE A 156 -10.63 -16.78 36.46
N HIS A 157 -9.41 -17.25 36.18
CA HIS A 157 -8.77 -18.26 37.04
C HIS A 157 -8.56 -17.74 38.45
N PHE A 158 -8.16 -16.49 38.60
CA PHE A 158 -7.97 -15.87 39.91
C PHE A 158 -9.28 -15.82 40.68
N ILE A 159 -10.35 -15.23 40.14
CA ILE A 159 -11.64 -15.10 40.85
C ILE A 159 -12.32 -16.44 41.14
N ALA A 160 -12.01 -17.50 40.35
CA ALA A 160 -12.54 -18.84 40.58
C ALA A 160 -11.85 -19.56 41.78
N SER A 161 -10.61 -19.21 42.10
CA SER A 161 -9.82 -19.82 43.17
C SER A 161 -9.75 -18.98 44.45
N GLU A 162 -10.09 -17.68 44.37
CA GLU A 162 -10.01 -16.76 45.48
C GLU A 162 -11.29 -16.74 46.29
N GLU A 163 -11.19 -16.88 47.63
CA GLU A 163 -12.33 -16.86 48.53
C GLU A 163 -12.56 -15.47 49.18
N ASP A 164 -11.51 -14.62 49.20
CA ASP A 164 -11.56 -13.30 49.80
C ASP A 164 -12.30 -12.32 48.84
N GLU A 165 -13.38 -11.74 49.32
CA GLU A 165 -14.19 -10.80 48.55
C GLU A 165 -13.47 -9.47 48.24
N ASP A 166 -12.59 -9.00 49.15
CA ASP A 166 -11.83 -7.77 48.95
C ASP A 166 -10.77 -7.98 47.89
N GLU A 167 -10.06 -9.11 47.85
CA GLU A 167 -9.08 -9.45 46.83
C GLU A 167 -9.76 -9.66 45.43
N ARG A 168 -10.94 -10.27 45.38
CA ARG A 168 -11.75 -10.35 44.12
C ARG A 168 -12.13 -8.98 43.61
N LYS A 169 -12.51 -8.07 44.48
CA LYS A 169 -12.87 -6.69 44.11
C LYS A 169 -11.66 -5.93 43.58
N GLU A 170 -10.52 -6.04 44.23
CA GLU A 170 -9.29 -5.41 43.77
C GLU A 170 -8.86 -5.96 42.38
N ALA A 171 -8.95 -7.25 42.17
CA ALA A 171 -8.69 -7.87 40.88
C ALA A 171 -9.64 -7.34 39.77
N LYS A 172 -10.93 -7.18 40.09
CA LYS A 172 -11.94 -6.62 39.20
C LYS A 172 -11.63 -5.18 38.82
N GLU A 173 -11.28 -4.33 39.78
CA GLU A 173 -10.89 -2.95 39.55
C GLU A 173 -9.61 -2.88 38.70
N THR A 174 -8.66 -3.77 38.95
CA THR A 174 -7.39 -3.86 38.21
C THR A 174 -7.64 -4.22 36.73
N ILE A 175 -8.43 -5.25 36.43
CA ILE A 175 -8.71 -5.65 35.04
C ILE A 175 -9.49 -4.57 34.30
N LEU A 176 -10.48 -3.92 34.94
CA LEU A 176 -11.22 -2.81 34.36
C LEU A 176 -10.32 -1.61 34.03
N SER A 177 -9.40 -1.25 34.94
CA SER A 177 -8.38 -0.23 34.69
C SER A 177 -7.49 -0.60 33.51
N HIS A 178 -7.05 -1.87 33.43
CA HIS A 178 -6.24 -2.36 32.32
C HIS A 178 -6.99 -2.26 30.99
N LEU A 179 -8.25 -2.68 30.92
CA LEU A 179 -9.07 -2.58 29.71
C LEU A 179 -9.23 -1.12 29.29
N GLN A 180 -9.47 -0.21 30.23
CA GLN A 180 -9.70 1.20 29.92
C GLN A 180 -8.42 1.98 29.62
N ASP A 181 -7.41 1.88 30.46
CA ASP A 181 -6.25 2.74 30.40
C ASP A 181 -5.09 2.18 29.59
N LYS A 182 -4.84 0.88 29.67
CA LYS A 182 -3.71 0.27 28.95
C LYS A 182 -4.10 -0.12 27.53
N PHE A 183 -5.20 -0.87 27.37
CA PHE A 183 -5.52 -1.43 26.07
C PHE A 183 -6.16 -0.42 25.13
N ILE A 184 -7.16 0.37 25.59
CA ILE A 184 -7.76 1.42 24.76
C ILE A 184 -6.72 2.45 24.33
N LYS A 185 -5.92 2.98 25.27
CA LYS A 185 -4.91 3.99 24.94
C LYS A 185 -3.84 3.45 23.99
N LYS A 186 -3.35 2.23 24.21
CA LYS A 186 -2.36 1.63 23.34
C LYS A 186 -2.92 1.34 21.95
N PHE A 187 -4.16 0.87 21.88
CA PHE A 187 -4.85 0.65 20.62
C PHE A 187 -5.09 1.95 19.86
N GLN A 188 -5.57 3.00 20.55
CA GLN A 188 -5.74 4.31 19.95
C GLN A 188 -4.40 4.90 19.46
N SER A 189 -3.31 4.70 20.20
CA SER A 189 -1.99 5.17 19.78
C SER A 189 -1.51 4.44 18.52
N LEU A 190 -1.73 3.13 18.40
CA LEU A 190 -1.47 2.40 17.18
C LEU A 190 -2.19 3.03 15.99
N PHE A 191 -3.49 3.28 16.08
CA PHE A 191 -4.26 3.92 15.00
C PHE A 191 -3.89 5.38 14.74
N TYR A 192 -3.40 6.10 15.72
CA TYR A 192 -2.97 7.50 15.58
C TYR A 192 -1.60 7.60 14.89
N GLU A 193 -0.61 6.82 15.33
CA GLU A 193 0.72 6.78 14.72
C GLU A 193 0.65 6.33 13.26
N GLU A 194 -0.23 5.41 12.97
CA GLU A 194 -0.39 4.80 11.67
C GLU A 194 -1.03 5.72 10.63
N ARG A 195 -1.89 6.64 11.02
CA ARG A 195 -2.36 7.67 10.07
C ARG A 195 -1.22 8.43 9.42
N ARG A 196 -0.08 8.56 10.10
CA ARG A 196 1.11 9.20 9.56
C ARG A 196 1.88 8.24 8.64
N ILE A 197 2.03 6.97 9.04
CA ILE A 197 2.74 5.94 8.27
C ILE A 197 1.97 5.59 6.98
N PHE A 198 0.64 5.60 7.03
CA PHE A 198 -0.18 5.27 5.87
C PHE A 198 -0.40 6.43 4.88
N LYS A 199 0.16 7.61 5.10
CA LYS A 199 0.13 8.68 4.10
C LYS A 199 1.11 8.42 2.96
N GLU A 200 2.36 8.07 3.29
CA GLU A 200 3.43 7.87 2.31
C GLU A 200 3.12 6.85 1.19
N PRO A 201 2.44 5.69 1.46
CA PRO A 201 2.11 4.74 0.40
C PRO A 201 1.13 5.26 -0.64
N PHE A 202 0.43 6.36 -0.35
CA PHE A 202 -0.50 7.03 -1.26
C PHE A 202 0.07 8.33 -1.86
N ASP A 203 1.37 8.55 -1.71
CA ASP A 203 2.05 9.70 -2.32
C ASP A 203 2.45 9.34 -3.75
N GLU A 204 1.81 10.00 -4.71
CA GLU A 204 2.07 9.80 -6.13
C GLU A 204 3.44 10.35 -6.55
N ALA A 205 3.99 9.79 -7.61
CA ALA A 205 5.24 10.21 -8.22
C ALA A 205 5.09 10.49 -9.71
N ILE A 206 5.99 11.28 -10.23
CA ILE A 206 6.08 11.60 -11.65
C ILE A 206 7.38 11.01 -12.21
N LEU A 207 7.25 10.21 -13.28
CA LEU A 207 8.34 9.79 -14.13
C LEU A 207 8.39 10.74 -15.34
N ALA A 208 9.40 11.60 -15.36
CA ALA A 208 9.64 12.49 -16.48
C ALA A 208 10.44 11.76 -17.56
N LEU A 209 9.87 11.63 -18.74
CA LEU A 209 10.36 10.83 -19.85
C LEU A 209 10.49 11.66 -21.10
N GLN A 210 11.37 11.22 -22.01
CA GLN A 210 11.50 11.79 -23.34
C GLN A 210 11.39 10.68 -24.38
N ASN A 211 10.48 10.86 -25.34
CA ASN A 211 10.37 10.03 -26.54
C ASN A 211 10.56 10.93 -27.74
N GLU A 212 11.72 10.85 -28.42
CA GLU A 212 12.11 11.76 -29.48
C GLU A 212 12.00 13.23 -29.02
N ASP A 213 11.11 14.01 -29.65
CA ASP A 213 10.85 15.42 -29.32
C ASP A 213 9.69 15.61 -28.32
N THR A 214 9.08 14.52 -27.85
CA THR A 214 7.91 14.56 -26.94
C THR A 214 8.35 14.35 -25.49
N PHE A 215 7.96 15.28 -24.62
CA PHE A 215 8.23 15.22 -23.18
C PHE A 215 6.95 14.82 -22.44
N ILE A 216 7.04 13.68 -21.73
CA ILE A 216 5.90 13.03 -21.07
C ILE A 216 6.20 12.90 -19.58
N ALA A 217 5.24 13.26 -18.73
CA ALA A 217 5.30 13.11 -17.29
C ALA A 217 4.25 12.08 -16.83
N LEU A 218 4.66 10.82 -16.66
CA LEU A 218 3.75 9.79 -16.18
C LEU A 218 3.47 9.97 -14.69
N LEU A 219 2.21 10.20 -14.33
CA LEU A 219 1.74 10.20 -12.95
C LEU A 219 1.45 8.75 -12.53
N VAL A 220 2.17 8.27 -11.52
CA VAL A 220 2.12 6.89 -11.02
C VAL A 220 1.97 6.86 -9.50
N ASP A 221 1.48 5.75 -8.95
CA ASP A 221 1.24 5.63 -7.50
C ASP A 221 2.52 5.65 -6.68
N LYS A 222 3.53 4.88 -7.12
CA LYS A 222 4.80 4.77 -6.40
C LYS A 222 5.89 4.22 -7.30
N VAL A 223 7.04 4.85 -7.26
CA VAL A 223 8.27 4.30 -7.85
C VAL A 223 8.95 3.41 -6.81
N LEU A 224 9.26 2.17 -7.20
CA LEU A 224 9.86 1.17 -6.33
C LEU A 224 11.39 1.18 -6.43
N GLY A 225 11.92 1.54 -7.60
CA GLY A 225 13.36 1.60 -7.85
C GLY A 225 13.73 1.34 -9.29
N ILE A 226 15.03 1.21 -9.53
CA ILE A 226 15.61 0.88 -10.82
C ILE A 226 16.26 -0.50 -10.70
N SER A 227 15.98 -1.40 -11.64
CA SER A 227 16.54 -2.75 -11.66
C SER A 227 16.61 -3.32 -13.09
N GLU A 228 17.43 -4.34 -13.25
CA GLU A 228 17.37 -5.25 -14.41
C GLU A 228 16.16 -6.17 -14.27
N LEU A 229 15.56 -6.52 -15.39
CA LEU A 229 14.40 -7.41 -15.45
C LEU A 229 14.72 -8.64 -16.32
N THR A 230 14.13 -9.77 -15.95
CA THR A 230 14.17 -11.00 -16.75
C THR A 230 12.87 -11.09 -17.54
N ILE A 231 12.93 -11.06 -18.85
CA ILE A 231 11.77 -11.16 -19.74
C ILE A 231 11.16 -12.56 -19.66
N ILE A 232 9.83 -12.63 -19.67
CA ILE A 232 9.05 -13.87 -19.70
C ILE A 232 8.61 -14.11 -21.14
N GLU A 233 9.18 -15.10 -21.80
CA GLU A 233 8.95 -15.39 -23.23
C GLU A 233 7.53 -15.91 -23.51
N GLU A 234 6.88 -16.60 -22.55
CA GLU A 234 5.58 -17.26 -22.73
C GLU A 234 4.39 -16.39 -22.27
N ALA A 235 4.52 -15.07 -22.23
CA ALA A 235 3.52 -14.17 -21.68
C ALA A 235 2.79 -13.31 -22.74
N GLU A 236 2.62 -13.80 -23.96
CA GLU A 236 1.99 -13.07 -25.08
C GLU A 236 0.59 -12.56 -24.77
N GLU A 237 -0.19 -13.30 -23.97
CA GLU A 237 -1.55 -12.86 -23.59
C GLU A 237 -1.55 -11.60 -22.72
N LEU A 238 -0.49 -11.36 -21.93
CA LEU A 238 -0.33 -10.17 -21.09
C LEU A 238 0.10 -8.94 -21.91
N CYS A 239 0.65 -9.17 -23.10
CA CYS A 239 1.20 -8.15 -23.99
C CYS A 239 0.21 -7.73 -25.11
N ARG A 240 -1.07 -8.14 -25.02
CA ARG A 240 -2.09 -7.79 -26.03
C ARG A 240 -2.32 -6.28 -26.23
N PRO A 241 -2.29 -5.41 -25.18
CA PRO A 241 -2.32 -3.98 -25.40
C PRO A 241 -1.04 -3.50 -26.08
N GLU A 242 -1.13 -2.72 -27.15
CA GLU A 242 0.00 -2.22 -27.94
C GLU A 242 1.04 -1.45 -27.10
N TYR A 243 0.60 -0.82 -25.99
CA TYR A 243 1.47 -0.10 -25.06
C TYR A 243 2.19 -1.00 -24.05
N ILE A 244 1.99 -2.34 -24.10
CA ILE A 244 2.77 -3.31 -23.31
C ILE A 244 3.78 -4.01 -24.22
N LYS A 245 5.05 -3.77 -23.98
CA LYS A 245 6.16 -4.34 -24.76
C LYS A 245 6.40 -5.82 -24.45
N CYS A 246 6.44 -6.16 -23.16
CA CYS A 246 6.65 -7.52 -22.66
C CYS A 246 6.25 -7.64 -21.19
N ALA A 247 6.16 -8.88 -20.71
CA ALA A 247 6.09 -9.18 -19.29
C ALA A 247 7.46 -9.62 -18.78
N ALA A 248 7.76 -9.30 -17.52
CA ALA A 248 9.07 -9.58 -16.92
C ALA A 248 8.96 -9.91 -15.43
N LYS A 249 10.05 -10.39 -14.85
CA LYS A 249 10.23 -10.59 -13.40
C LYS A 249 11.39 -9.76 -12.89
N GLY A 250 11.22 -9.19 -11.71
CA GLY A 250 12.27 -8.51 -10.96
C GLY A 250 13.05 -9.48 -10.08
N LYS A 251 14.30 -9.16 -9.76
CA LYS A 251 15.15 -9.97 -8.88
C LYS A 251 14.60 -10.14 -7.46
N HIS A 252 13.84 -9.14 -6.97
CA HIS A 252 13.30 -9.08 -5.59
C HIS A 252 11.78 -8.91 -5.56
N LEU A 253 11.12 -9.02 -6.69
CA LEU A 253 9.67 -8.90 -6.83
C LEU A 253 9.15 -10.19 -7.48
N GLU A 254 8.34 -10.94 -6.75
CA GLU A 254 7.76 -12.22 -7.23
C GLU A 254 6.65 -12.00 -8.26
N ASP A 255 6.03 -10.82 -8.22
CA ASP A 255 4.94 -10.44 -9.12
C ASP A 255 5.41 -10.19 -10.55
N ILE A 256 4.49 -10.35 -11.50
CA ILE A 256 4.73 -10.03 -12.90
C ILE A 256 4.77 -8.50 -13.07
N ILE A 257 5.79 -8.04 -13.78
CA ILE A 257 5.99 -6.65 -14.14
C ILE A 257 5.67 -6.49 -15.64
N LEU A 258 4.78 -5.55 -15.97
CA LEU A 258 4.44 -5.23 -17.36
C LEU A 258 5.34 -4.08 -17.84
N VAL A 259 6.19 -4.35 -18.84
CA VAL A 259 7.07 -3.32 -19.40
C VAL A 259 6.31 -2.50 -20.43
N LEU A 260 6.25 -1.19 -20.22
CA LEU A 260 5.56 -0.27 -21.13
C LEU A 260 6.42 0.01 -22.38
N ASP A 261 5.73 0.17 -23.50
CA ASP A 261 6.28 0.69 -24.75
C ASP A 261 6.03 2.19 -24.81
N LEU A 262 7.05 3.02 -24.52
CA LEU A 262 6.90 4.46 -24.48
C LEU A 262 6.49 5.07 -25.85
N PRO A 263 7.08 4.66 -26.98
CA PRO A 263 6.62 5.09 -28.32
C PRO A 263 5.14 4.81 -28.59
N GLN A 264 4.61 3.66 -28.17
CA GLN A 264 3.19 3.36 -28.35
C GLN A 264 2.33 4.17 -27.38
N LEU A 265 2.76 4.32 -26.14
CA LEU A 265 2.06 5.14 -25.15
C LEU A 265 1.97 6.61 -25.59
N ALA A 266 3.04 7.14 -26.18
CA ALA A 266 3.12 8.52 -26.68
C ALA A 266 2.11 8.83 -27.80
N LYS A 267 1.60 7.84 -28.54
CA LYS A 267 0.57 8.03 -29.56
C LYS A 267 -0.81 8.40 -28.99
N HIS A 268 -0.98 8.22 -27.68
CA HIS A 268 -2.22 8.58 -26.97
C HIS A 268 -2.20 10.00 -26.39
N ILE A 269 -1.08 10.72 -26.55
CA ILE A 269 -0.90 12.11 -26.10
C ILE A 269 -1.06 13.06 -27.29
#